data_57a2fb6b5b17f5de488435e1108f811e
#
_entry.id   57a2fb6b5b17f5de488435e1108f811e
#
_cell.length_a   1.000
_cell.length_b   1.000
_cell.length_c   1.000
_cell.angle_alpha   90.00
_cell.angle_beta   90.00
_cell.angle_gamma   90.00
#
_symmetry.space_group_name_H-M   'P 1'
#
loop_
_entity.id
_entity.type
_entity.pdbx_description
1 polymer ?
#
loop_
_entity_poly.entity_id
_entity_poly.type
_entity_poly.pdbx_seq_one_letter_code
_entity_poly.pdbx_strand_id
1 'polypeptide(L)'
;MISAMEQRVRHYWTLRSHDFGAVRKNELENEMGQKWLREIERLLPEKEHLRILDVGTGTGFFAVLLAQAGHQVEGIDLTPAMLEEARLLAAQRNLDIVFREMDAQALSYAEESFDVVLSRNLTWTLPEPEKAYREWFRVLKPGGWLLNFDADYAANVRSRMQNCKVAPDSPYGHIGMTDALQQENDEITLTMDIGQLRPAWDLRVLRRIGFSDCRSDATVGQRILGALDLTHAPMFGIWARKA
;
A
#
# COMPACT_ATOMS: atom_id res chain seq x y z
N MET A 1 -2.10 -20.14 10.52
CA MET A 1 -3.48 -19.68 10.87
C MET A 1 -3.40 -18.16 11.00
N ILE A 2 -4.29 -17.43 10.34
CA ILE A 2 -4.41 -15.98 10.49
C ILE A 2 -4.94 -15.63 11.89
N SER A 3 -4.42 -14.56 12.49
CA SER A 3 -4.83 -14.09 13.82
C SER A 3 -6.26 -13.53 13.82
N ALA A 4 -6.85 -13.36 14.99
CA ALA A 4 -8.18 -12.73 15.13
C ALA A 4 -8.20 -11.30 14.56
N MET A 5 -7.09 -10.56 14.70
CA MET A 5 -6.99 -9.20 14.17
C MET A 5 -6.89 -9.20 12.64
N GLU A 6 -6.11 -10.10 12.05
CA GLU A 6 -6.06 -10.25 10.58
C GLU A 6 -7.41 -10.66 10.00
N GLN A 7 -8.18 -11.51 10.71
CA GLN A 7 -9.57 -11.81 10.33
C GLN A 7 -10.47 -10.58 10.37
N ARG A 8 -10.31 -9.72 11.38
CA ARG A 8 -11.07 -8.47 11.51
C ARG A 8 -10.71 -7.49 10.37
N VAL A 9 -9.45 -7.30 10.08
CA VAL A 9 -8.96 -6.49 8.95
C VAL A 9 -9.50 -7.02 7.63
N ARG A 10 -9.41 -8.34 7.39
CA ARG A 10 -9.95 -9.00 6.20
C ARG A 10 -11.45 -8.80 6.06
N HIS A 11 -12.22 -8.92 7.15
CA HIS A 11 -13.66 -8.68 7.13
C HIS A 11 -13.98 -7.22 6.75
N TYR A 12 -13.32 -6.25 7.38
CA TYR A 12 -13.48 -4.84 7.05
C TYR A 12 -13.24 -4.57 5.56
N TRP A 13 -12.12 -5.04 5.01
CA TRP A 13 -11.78 -4.84 3.61
C TRP A 13 -12.69 -5.63 2.65
N THR A 14 -13.26 -6.75 3.08
CA THR A 14 -14.28 -7.46 2.30
C THR A 14 -15.53 -6.58 2.12
N LEU A 15 -15.98 -5.91 3.17
CA LEU A 15 -17.12 -5.00 3.10
C LEU A 15 -16.84 -3.77 2.24
N ARG A 16 -15.58 -3.35 2.17
CA ARG A 16 -15.14 -2.15 1.44
C ARG A 16 -14.75 -2.40 -0.02
N SER A 17 -14.57 -3.65 -0.43
CA SER A 17 -13.89 -4.01 -1.69
C SER A 17 -14.51 -3.34 -2.91
N HIS A 18 -15.83 -3.40 -3.06
CA HIS A 18 -16.53 -2.85 -4.23
C HIS A 18 -16.42 -1.32 -4.32
N ASP A 19 -16.76 -0.61 -3.24
CA ASP A 19 -16.73 0.85 -3.22
C ASP A 19 -15.32 1.40 -3.33
N PHE A 20 -14.37 0.73 -2.67
CA PHE A 20 -12.96 1.06 -2.79
C PHE A 20 -12.43 0.80 -4.20
N GLY A 21 -12.89 -0.27 -4.86
CA GLY A 21 -12.60 -0.57 -6.26
C GLY A 21 -13.04 0.55 -7.19
N ALA A 22 -14.25 1.07 -7.00
CA ALA A 22 -14.76 2.20 -7.78
C ALA A 22 -13.90 3.47 -7.62
N VAL A 23 -13.48 3.79 -6.38
CA VAL A 23 -12.57 4.91 -6.10
C VAL A 23 -11.21 4.73 -6.81
N ARG A 24 -10.62 3.53 -6.72
CA ARG A 24 -9.31 3.24 -7.34
C ARG A 24 -9.36 3.22 -8.86
N LYS A 25 -10.46 2.72 -9.43
CA LYS A 25 -10.68 2.78 -10.88
C LYS A 25 -10.75 4.23 -11.36
N ASN A 26 -11.50 5.09 -10.68
CA ASN A 26 -11.57 6.52 -11.00
C ASN A 26 -10.19 7.20 -10.86
N GLU A 27 -9.44 6.89 -9.81
CA GLU A 27 -8.08 7.40 -9.59
C GLU A 27 -7.12 6.98 -10.73
N LEU A 28 -7.27 5.76 -11.24
CA LEU A 28 -6.48 5.25 -12.36
C LEU A 28 -6.82 5.95 -13.69
N GLU A 29 -8.07 6.33 -13.89
CA GLU A 29 -8.60 6.93 -15.13
C GLU A 29 -8.40 8.44 -15.22
N ASN A 30 -8.06 9.10 -14.12
CA ASN A 30 -7.81 10.53 -14.06
C ASN A 30 -6.30 10.87 -14.00
N GLU A 31 -5.96 12.15 -13.87
CA GLU A 31 -4.57 12.61 -13.80
C GLU A 31 -3.76 12.05 -12.61
N MET A 32 -4.45 11.54 -11.58
CA MET A 32 -3.80 10.97 -10.39
C MET A 32 -3.07 9.66 -10.71
N GLY A 33 -3.61 8.83 -11.60
CA GLY A 33 -2.91 7.66 -12.12
C GLY A 33 -1.57 8.03 -12.76
N GLN A 34 -1.55 9.09 -13.58
CA GLN A 34 -0.33 9.59 -14.21
C GLN A 34 0.66 10.21 -13.20
N LYS A 35 0.17 10.87 -12.14
CA LYS A 35 1.03 11.37 -11.07
C LYS A 35 1.70 10.22 -10.33
N TRP A 36 0.94 9.16 -10.01
CA TRP A 36 1.47 7.95 -9.40
C TRP A 36 2.50 7.25 -10.27
N LEU A 37 2.23 7.09 -11.56
CA LEU A 37 3.17 6.47 -12.49
C LEU A 37 4.51 7.22 -12.49
N ARG A 38 4.49 8.54 -12.68
CA ARG A 38 5.70 9.38 -12.63
C ARG A 38 6.43 9.31 -11.30
N GLU A 39 5.67 9.25 -10.18
CA GLU A 39 6.27 9.14 -8.84
C GLU A 39 7.02 7.82 -8.66
N ILE A 40 6.46 6.72 -9.17
CA ILE A 40 7.07 5.40 -9.08
C ILE A 40 8.25 5.30 -10.06
N GLU A 41 8.06 5.66 -11.32
CA GLU A 41 9.08 5.57 -12.38
C GLU A 41 10.39 6.29 -12.02
N ARG A 42 10.31 7.46 -11.37
CA ARG A 42 11.52 8.17 -10.93
C ARG A 42 12.32 7.42 -9.85
N LEU A 43 11.74 6.40 -9.21
CA LEU A 43 12.34 5.59 -8.16
C LEU A 43 12.72 4.19 -8.65
N LEU A 44 12.19 3.77 -9.80
CA LEU A 44 12.48 2.46 -10.38
C LEU A 44 13.91 2.43 -10.95
N PRO A 45 14.58 1.25 -10.93
CA PRO A 45 15.84 1.08 -11.64
C PRO A 45 15.65 1.26 -13.15
N GLU A 46 16.69 1.78 -13.84
CA GLU A 46 16.73 1.91 -15.30
C GLU A 46 16.83 0.52 -15.95
N LYS A 47 15.72 -0.18 -16.01
CA LYS A 47 15.61 -1.51 -16.61
C LYS A 47 14.23 -1.67 -17.24
N GLU A 48 14.21 -2.08 -18.48
CA GLU A 48 12.97 -2.50 -19.15
C GLU A 48 12.45 -3.80 -18.51
N HIS A 49 11.13 -3.96 -18.42
CA HIS A 49 10.45 -5.18 -17.97
C HIS A 49 10.91 -5.71 -16.60
N LEU A 50 10.76 -4.87 -15.56
CA LEU A 50 10.98 -5.28 -14.17
C LEU A 50 9.96 -6.35 -13.75
N ARG A 51 10.39 -7.29 -12.91
CA ARG A 51 9.50 -8.20 -12.19
C ARG A 51 9.15 -7.57 -10.84
N ILE A 52 7.89 -7.19 -10.68
CA ILE A 52 7.39 -6.38 -9.56
C ILE A 52 6.38 -7.18 -8.74
N LEU A 53 6.49 -7.13 -7.41
CA LEU A 53 5.49 -7.62 -6.48
C LEU A 53 4.75 -6.44 -5.85
N ASP A 54 3.44 -6.34 -6.06
CA ASP A 54 2.54 -5.38 -5.40
C ASP A 54 1.92 -6.05 -4.18
N VAL A 55 2.41 -5.68 -2.98
CA VAL A 55 2.02 -6.28 -1.70
C VAL A 55 0.90 -5.48 -1.07
N GLY A 56 -0.21 -6.16 -0.74
CA GLY A 56 -1.46 -5.48 -0.37
C GLY A 56 -2.04 -4.75 -1.57
N THR A 57 -2.06 -5.44 -2.72
CA THR A 57 -2.49 -4.85 -4.01
C THR A 57 -3.92 -4.30 -3.98
N GLY A 58 -4.73 -4.74 -2.99
CA GLY A 58 -6.13 -4.37 -2.88
C GLY A 58 -6.88 -4.66 -4.18
N THR A 59 -7.51 -3.65 -4.74
CA THR A 59 -8.25 -3.73 -6.00
C THR A 59 -7.37 -3.57 -7.25
N GLY A 60 -6.03 -3.72 -7.11
CA GLY A 60 -5.10 -3.84 -8.22
C GLY A 60 -4.60 -2.52 -8.82
N PHE A 61 -4.75 -1.39 -8.14
CA PHE A 61 -4.40 -0.07 -8.69
C PHE A 61 -2.95 0.01 -9.18
N PHE A 62 -1.96 -0.30 -8.34
CA PHE A 62 -0.55 -0.25 -8.74
C PHE A 62 -0.20 -1.39 -9.68
N ALA A 63 -0.73 -2.59 -9.45
CA ALA A 63 -0.48 -3.72 -10.34
C ALA A 63 -0.91 -3.42 -11.78
N VAL A 64 -2.10 -2.85 -11.97
CA VAL A 64 -2.60 -2.46 -13.30
C VAL A 64 -1.79 -1.32 -13.90
N LEU A 65 -1.50 -0.29 -13.11
CA LEU A 65 -0.74 0.88 -13.55
C LEU A 65 0.65 0.49 -14.10
N LEU A 66 1.35 -0.38 -13.37
CA LEU A 66 2.71 -0.82 -13.73
C LEU A 66 2.73 -1.87 -14.84
N ALA A 67 1.70 -2.73 -14.92
CA ALA A 67 1.55 -3.64 -16.05
C ALA A 67 1.27 -2.88 -17.36
N GLN A 68 0.48 -1.80 -17.32
CA GLN A 68 0.29 -0.90 -18.46
C GLN A 68 1.59 -0.19 -18.89
N ALA A 69 2.49 0.06 -17.96
CA ALA A 69 3.84 0.60 -18.24
C ALA A 69 4.82 -0.45 -18.78
N GLY A 70 4.39 -1.71 -18.97
CA GLY A 70 5.18 -2.78 -19.59
C GLY A 70 5.98 -3.64 -18.60
N HIS A 71 5.72 -3.54 -17.31
CA HIS A 71 6.36 -4.38 -16.32
C HIS A 71 5.62 -5.72 -16.10
N GLN A 72 6.33 -6.74 -15.64
CA GLN A 72 5.75 -8.01 -15.20
C GLN A 72 5.33 -7.87 -13.73
N VAL A 73 4.04 -7.83 -13.45
CA VAL A 73 3.52 -7.57 -12.09
C VAL A 73 2.77 -8.77 -11.55
N GLU A 74 3.03 -9.11 -10.29
CA GLU A 74 2.19 -9.99 -9.48
C GLU A 74 1.63 -9.16 -8.30
N GLY A 75 0.33 -9.35 -7.99
CA GLY A 75 -0.34 -8.68 -6.88
C GLY A 75 -0.75 -9.69 -5.81
N ILE A 76 -0.52 -9.37 -4.54
CA ILE A 76 -1.01 -10.18 -3.42
C ILE A 76 -1.85 -9.36 -2.46
N ASP A 77 -2.88 -9.98 -1.91
CA ASP A 77 -3.70 -9.42 -0.83
C ASP A 77 -4.24 -10.55 0.06
N LEU A 78 -4.52 -10.26 1.31
CA LEU A 78 -5.13 -11.22 2.24
C LEU A 78 -6.64 -11.37 2.01
N THR A 79 -7.26 -10.44 1.29
CA THR A 79 -8.72 -10.31 1.12
C THR A 79 -9.16 -10.78 -0.26
N PRO A 80 -9.80 -11.97 -0.41
CA PRO A 80 -10.24 -12.46 -1.72
C PRO A 80 -11.16 -11.51 -2.49
N ALA A 81 -12.06 -10.82 -1.79
CA ALA A 81 -12.97 -9.85 -2.43
C ALA A 81 -12.22 -8.68 -3.08
N MET A 82 -11.10 -8.23 -2.50
CA MET A 82 -10.21 -7.25 -3.12
C MET A 82 -9.59 -7.79 -4.41
N LEU A 83 -9.12 -9.05 -4.37
CA LEU A 83 -8.51 -9.68 -5.54
C LEU A 83 -9.50 -9.95 -6.67
N GLU A 84 -10.78 -10.16 -6.37
CA GLU A 84 -11.83 -10.24 -7.38
C GLU A 84 -11.98 -8.93 -8.14
N GLU A 85 -12.06 -7.81 -7.43
CA GLU A 85 -12.08 -6.47 -8.05
C GLU A 85 -10.79 -6.20 -8.86
N ALA A 86 -9.62 -6.61 -8.35
CA ALA A 86 -8.35 -6.48 -9.06
C ALA A 86 -8.34 -7.26 -10.38
N ARG A 87 -8.84 -8.51 -10.38
CA ARG A 87 -8.95 -9.33 -11.60
C ARG A 87 -9.92 -8.72 -12.61
N LEU A 88 -11.07 -8.20 -12.15
CA LEU A 88 -12.02 -7.50 -13.00
C LEU A 88 -11.39 -6.25 -13.64
N LEU A 89 -10.65 -5.47 -12.87
CA LEU A 89 -9.97 -4.27 -13.35
C LEU A 89 -8.90 -4.61 -14.39
N ALA A 90 -8.08 -5.64 -14.16
CA ALA A 90 -7.07 -6.12 -15.10
C ALA A 90 -7.69 -6.66 -16.40
N ALA A 91 -8.76 -7.46 -16.30
CA ALA A 91 -9.47 -8.02 -17.44
C ALA A 91 -10.08 -6.92 -18.33
N GLN A 92 -10.68 -5.86 -17.74
CA GLN A 92 -11.22 -4.70 -18.47
C GLN A 92 -10.14 -3.97 -19.30
N ARG A 93 -8.86 -4.16 -18.99
CA ARG A 93 -7.71 -3.54 -19.67
C ARG A 93 -6.88 -4.53 -20.48
N ASN A 94 -7.36 -5.78 -20.62
CA ASN A 94 -6.66 -6.86 -21.33
C ASN A 94 -5.23 -7.09 -20.80
N LEU A 95 -5.04 -7.02 -19.48
CA LEU A 95 -3.77 -7.24 -18.82
C LEU A 95 -3.74 -8.64 -18.19
N ASP A 96 -2.63 -9.36 -18.40
CA ASP A 96 -2.37 -10.64 -17.76
C ASP A 96 -1.54 -10.42 -16.47
N ILE A 97 -2.25 -10.27 -15.35
CA ILE A 97 -1.65 -10.04 -14.04
C ILE A 97 -2.03 -11.20 -13.12
N VAL A 98 -1.04 -11.77 -12.46
CA VAL A 98 -1.26 -12.84 -11.47
C VAL A 98 -1.63 -12.23 -10.13
N PHE A 99 -2.83 -12.55 -9.63
CA PHE A 99 -3.29 -12.15 -8.29
C PHE A 99 -3.44 -13.37 -7.38
N ARG A 100 -2.82 -13.34 -6.17
CA ARG A 100 -2.82 -14.44 -5.20
C ARG A 100 -3.27 -13.98 -3.82
N GLU A 101 -4.12 -14.80 -3.17
CA GLU A 101 -4.38 -14.65 -1.73
C GLU A 101 -3.11 -15.05 -0.97
N MET A 102 -2.54 -14.10 -0.21
CA MET A 102 -1.29 -14.31 0.52
C MET A 102 -1.14 -13.27 1.65
N ASP A 103 -0.57 -13.72 2.78
CA ASP A 103 -0.17 -12.84 3.87
C ASP A 103 1.13 -12.11 3.50
N ALA A 104 1.10 -10.78 3.62
CA ALA A 104 2.26 -9.91 3.39
C ALA A 104 3.44 -10.21 4.33
N GLN A 105 3.19 -10.87 5.46
CA GLN A 105 4.15 -11.23 6.50
C GLN A 105 4.69 -12.67 6.34
N ALA A 106 4.19 -13.45 5.35
CA ALA A 106 4.59 -14.83 5.10
C ALA A 106 4.47 -15.17 3.61
N LEU A 107 5.44 -14.73 2.82
CA LEU A 107 5.41 -14.84 1.37
C LEU A 107 5.81 -16.24 0.89
N SER A 108 4.97 -16.87 0.07
CA SER A 108 5.22 -18.19 -0.54
C SER A 108 6.08 -18.09 -1.82
N TYR A 109 6.92 -17.08 -1.93
CA TYR A 109 7.86 -16.93 -3.03
C TYR A 109 9.28 -17.37 -2.62
N ALA A 110 10.05 -17.83 -3.59
CA ALA A 110 11.48 -18.08 -3.38
C ALA A 110 12.23 -16.77 -3.08
N GLU A 111 13.39 -16.90 -2.46
CA GLU A 111 14.31 -15.78 -2.31
C GLU A 111 14.69 -15.20 -3.67
N GLU A 112 14.99 -13.90 -3.70
CA GLU A 112 15.52 -13.21 -4.88
C GLU A 112 14.66 -13.35 -6.15
N SER A 113 13.33 -13.32 -5.96
CA SER A 113 12.35 -13.49 -7.04
C SER A 113 12.01 -12.21 -7.77
N PHE A 114 12.09 -11.04 -7.13
CA PHE A 114 11.59 -9.77 -7.65
C PHE A 114 12.67 -8.71 -7.76
N ASP A 115 12.58 -7.88 -8.80
CA ASP A 115 13.42 -6.69 -8.97
C ASP A 115 12.94 -5.55 -8.06
N VAL A 116 11.61 -5.47 -7.85
CA VAL A 116 10.95 -4.46 -7.02
C VAL A 116 9.85 -5.11 -6.18
N VAL A 117 9.78 -4.73 -4.92
CA VAL A 117 8.61 -4.95 -4.06
C VAL A 117 8.03 -3.58 -3.75
N LEU A 118 6.74 -3.39 -4.00
CA LEU A 118 6.08 -2.14 -3.66
C LEU A 118 4.82 -2.39 -2.83
N SER A 119 4.40 -1.36 -2.11
CA SER A 119 3.19 -1.40 -1.29
C SER A 119 2.61 0.00 -1.14
N ARG A 120 1.29 0.10 -0.97
CA ARG A 120 0.60 1.36 -0.69
C ARG A 120 -0.48 1.16 0.37
N ASN A 121 -0.42 1.95 1.44
CA ASN A 121 -1.43 1.96 2.51
C ASN A 121 -1.65 0.58 3.15
N LEU A 122 -0.59 -0.19 3.34
CA LEU A 122 -0.67 -1.54 3.88
C LEU A 122 -0.05 -1.66 5.28
N THR A 123 1.16 -1.12 5.48
CA THR A 123 1.96 -1.46 6.66
C THR A 123 1.33 -1.01 7.98
N TRP A 124 0.41 -0.06 7.94
CA TRP A 124 -0.39 0.35 9.09
C TRP A 124 -1.44 -0.70 9.53
N THR A 125 -1.78 -1.64 8.66
CA THR A 125 -2.75 -2.73 8.93
C THR A 125 -2.10 -4.04 9.34
N LEU A 126 -0.77 -4.10 9.41
CA LEU A 126 -0.04 -5.32 9.70
C LEU A 126 0.24 -5.45 11.21
N PRO A 127 -0.08 -6.61 11.83
CA PRO A 127 0.28 -6.87 13.23
C PRO A 127 1.78 -6.82 13.48
N GLU A 128 2.57 -7.31 12.52
CA GLU A 128 4.03 -7.44 12.62
C GLU A 128 4.72 -6.83 11.38
N PRO A 129 4.68 -5.49 11.19
CA PRO A 129 5.22 -4.87 9.97
C PRO A 129 6.73 -5.11 9.77
N GLU A 130 7.49 -5.31 10.85
CA GLU A 130 8.90 -5.72 10.73
C GLU A 130 9.05 -7.10 10.07
N LYS A 131 8.17 -8.04 10.38
CA LYS A 131 8.18 -9.38 9.75
C LYS A 131 7.89 -9.28 8.25
N ALA A 132 6.94 -8.42 7.87
CA ALA A 132 6.67 -8.15 6.46
C ALA A 132 7.93 -7.59 5.76
N TYR A 133 8.61 -6.60 6.34
CA TYR A 133 9.85 -6.06 5.77
C TYR A 133 10.96 -7.11 5.63
N ARG A 134 11.06 -8.10 6.53
CA ARG A 134 12.00 -9.22 6.40
C ARG A 134 11.66 -10.11 5.21
N GLU A 135 10.40 -10.44 5.03
CA GLU A 135 9.93 -11.23 3.90
C GLU A 135 10.12 -10.47 2.57
N TRP A 136 9.85 -9.18 2.54
CA TRP A 136 10.07 -8.36 1.36
C TRP A 136 11.56 -8.26 1.01
N PHE A 137 12.43 -8.12 2.02
CA PHE A 137 13.88 -8.21 1.82
C PHE A 137 14.31 -9.56 1.25
N ARG A 138 13.76 -10.65 1.79
CA ARG A 138 14.10 -12.01 1.34
C ARG A 138 13.78 -12.23 -0.13
N VAL A 139 12.59 -11.82 -0.57
CA VAL A 139 12.13 -12.04 -1.96
C VAL A 139 12.70 -11.05 -2.98
N LEU A 140 13.29 -9.94 -2.53
CA LEU A 140 14.01 -9.03 -3.42
C LEU A 140 15.33 -9.64 -3.88
N LYS A 141 15.66 -9.44 -5.15
CA LYS A 141 16.99 -9.75 -5.71
C LYS A 141 18.05 -8.82 -5.10
N PRO A 142 19.34 -9.22 -5.08
CA PRO A 142 20.43 -8.28 -4.84
C PRO A 142 20.34 -7.07 -5.77
N GLY A 143 20.47 -5.88 -5.22
CA GLY A 143 20.26 -4.62 -5.96
C GLY A 143 18.82 -4.22 -6.17
N GLY A 144 17.85 -5.05 -5.77
CA GLY A 144 16.40 -4.77 -5.88
C GLY A 144 15.92 -3.68 -4.93
N TRP A 145 14.77 -3.11 -5.23
CA TRP A 145 14.21 -1.96 -4.52
C TRP A 145 12.91 -2.29 -3.79
N LEU A 146 12.81 -1.79 -2.57
CA LEU A 146 11.55 -1.65 -1.83
C LEU A 146 11.02 -0.24 -2.00
N LEU A 147 9.74 -0.11 -2.39
CA LEU A 147 8.98 1.13 -2.39
C LEU A 147 7.74 0.97 -1.51
N ASN A 148 7.60 1.78 -0.47
CA ASN A 148 6.42 1.74 0.41
C ASN A 148 5.83 3.15 0.55
N PHE A 149 4.58 3.31 0.15
CA PHE A 149 3.80 4.56 0.27
C PHE A 149 2.75 4.37 1.36
N ASP A 150 2.87 5.11 2.47
CA ASP A 150 2.00 4.95 3.63
C ASP A 150 1.79 6.29 4.36
N ALA A 151 1.02 6.28 5.44
CA ALA A 151 0.84 7.42 6.33
C ALA A 151 0.77 6.95 7.80
N ASP A 152 0.92 7.88 8.74
CA ASP A 152 0.65 7.60 10.16
C ASP A 152 -0.86 7.74 10.42
N TYR A 153 -1.63 6.72 10.02
CA TYR A 153 -3.08 6.74 10.15
C TYR A 153 -3.54 6.83 11.60
N ALA A 154 -2.82 6.25 12.55
CA ALA A 154 -3.16 6.35 13.97
C ALA A 154 -3.06 7.79 14.49
N ALA A 155 -2.03 8.55 14.07
CA ALA A 155 -1.93 9.97 14.36
C ALA A 155 -3.10 10.76 13.77
N ASN A 156 -3.55 10.43 12.55
CA ASN A 156 -4.72 11.06 11.93
C ASN A 156 -6.00 10.77 12.72
N VAL A 157 -6.22 9.51 13.14
CA VAL A 157 -7.40 9.13 13.95
C VAL A 157 -7.39 9.88 15.27
N ARG A 158 -6.28 9.89 16.01
CA ARG A 158 -6.15 10.62 17.28
C ARG A 158 -6.44 12.10 17.12
N SER A 159 -5.91 12.74 16.08
CA SER A 159 -6.14 14.16 15.81
C SER A 159 -7.60 14.46 15.49
N ARG A 160 -8.26 13.63 14.68
CA ARG A 160 -9.68 13.78 14.36
C ARG A 160 -10.56 13.66 15.60
N MET A 161 -10.28 12.69 16.47
CA MET A 161 -11.01 12.51 17.73
C MET A 161 -10.89 13.71 18.67
N GLN A 162 -9.72 14.39 18.67
CA GLN A 162 -9.51 15.57 19.49
C GLN A 162 -10.19 16.83 18.94
N ASN A 163 -10.26 16.97 17.63
CA ASN A 163 -10.67 18.22 16.97
C ASN A 163 -12.13 18.24 16.49
N CYS A 164 -12.88 17.15 16.60
CA CYS A 164 -14.31 17.03 16.20
C CYS A 164 -14.66 17.57 14.80
N LYS A 165 -13.68 17.73 13.90
CA LYS A 165 -13.90 18.22 12.55
C LYS A 165 -13.34 17.23 11.53
N VAL A 166 -14.25 16.57 10.83
CA VAL A 166 -13.91 15.82 9.59
C VAL A 166 -13.93 16.83 8.44
N ALA A 167 -12.87 16.90 7.67
CA ALA A 167 -12.90 17.65 6.41
C ALA A 167 -13.87 16.94 5.44
N PRO A 168 -14.91 17.63 4.94
CA PRO A 168 -15.96 16.98 4.14
C PRO A 168 -15.52 16.46 2.78
N ASP A 169 -14.37 16.89 2.28
CA ASP A 169 -13.89 16.65 0.91
C ASP A 169 -12.54 15.93 0.85
N SER A 170 -12.45 14.76 1.49
CA SER A 170 -11.31 13.89 1.21
C SER A 170 -11.39 13.39 -0.24
N PRO A 171 -10.30 13.48 -1.06
CA PRO A 171 -10.28 12.94 -2.42
C PRO A 171 -10.43 11.42 -2.46
N TYR A 172 -10.19 10.77 -1.35
CA TYR A 172 -10.54 9.37 -1.10
C TYR A 172 -12.01 9.22 -0.74
N GLY A 173 -12.88 10.11 -1.26
CA GLY A 173 -14.29 10.21 -0.98
C GLY A 173 -14.82 8.90 -0.46
N HIS A 174 -15.38 8.94 0.73
CA HIS A 174 -15.80 7.75 1.46
C HIS A 174 -17.08 7.15 0.83
N ILE A 175 -17.02 6.86 -0.49
CA ILE A 175 -18.11 6.16 -1.17
C ILE A 175 -18.38 4.90 -0.36
N GLY A 176 -19.65 4.70 0.03
CA GLY A 176 -20.08 3.57 0.84
C GLY A 176 -19.58 3.55 2.29
N MET A 177 -18.91 4.61 2.77
CA MET A 177 -18.50 4.70 4.17
C MET A 177 -19.71 5.05 5.05
N THR A 178 -20.05 4.15 5.96
CA THR A 178 -21.03 4.40 7.04
C THR A 178 -20.30 4.76 8.33
N ASP A 179 -21.02 5.35 9.29
CA ASP A 179 -20.47 5.65 10.63
C ASP A 179 -19.91 4.39 11.30
N ALA A 180 -20.60 3.25 11.15
CA ALA A 180 -20.14 1.97 11.70
C ALA A 180 -18.83 1.50 11.05
N LEU A 181 -18.68 1.60 9.72
CA LEU A 181 -17.45 1.26 9.04
C LEU A 181 -16.31 2.23 9.37
N GLN A 182 -16.62 3.51 9.56
CA GLN A 182 -15.64 4.48 10.00
C GLN A 182 -15.14 4.18 11.42
N GLN A 183 -16.06 3.87 12.34
CA GLN A 183 -15.69 3.46 13.70
C GLN A 183 -14.84 2.19 13.69
N GLU A 184 -15.23 1.18 12.92
CA GLU A 184 -14.46 -0.06 12.77
C GLU A 184 -13.05 0.20 12.25
N ASN A 185 -12.91 1.06 11.22
CA ASN A 185 -11.61 1.48 10.70
C ASN A 185 -10.75 2.18 11.75
N ASP A 186 -11.34 3.07 12.54
CA ASP A 186 -10.63 3.81 13.58
C ASP A 186 -10.15 2.87 14.69
N GLU A 187 -10.99 1.92 15.11
CA GLU A 187 -10.63 0.92 16.13
C GLU A 187 -9.52 -0.01 15.63
N ILE A 188 -9.59 -0.49 14.38
CA ILE A 188 -8.52 -1.28 13.76
C ILE A 188 -7.24 -0.46 13.76
N THR A 189 -7.30 0.78 13.27
CA THR A 189 -6.13 1.66 13.13
C THR A 189 -5.45 1.91 14.48
N LEU A 190 -6.23 2.20 15.53
CA LEU A 190 -5.67 2.44 16.87
C LEU A 190 -5.14 1.15 17.52
N THR A 191 -5.75 0.01 17.24
CA THR A 191 -5.29 -1.28 17.77
C THR A 191 -3.99 -1.73 17.10
N MET A 192 -3.81 -1.41 15.81
CA MET A 192 -2.60 -1.72 15.06
C MET A 192 -1.48 -0.69 15.24
N ASP A 193 -1.73 0.37 15.99
CA ASP A 193 -0.73 1.41 16.24
C ASP A 193 0.47 0.83 17.03
N ILE A 194 1.62 0.81 16.39
CA ILE A 194 2.87 0.35 16.99
C ILE A 194 3.47 1.33 18.00
N GLY A 195 2.84 2.48 18.23
CA GLY A 195 3.30 3.52 19.14
C GLY A 195 4.63 4.15 18.73
N GLN A 196 4.99 4.13 17.47
CA GLN A 196 6.24 4.63 16.92
C GLN A 196 6.01 5.71 15.88
N LEU A 197 6.90 6.71 15.85
CA LEU A 197 6.85 7.75 14.83
C LEU A 197 7.25 7.21 13.46
N ARG A 198 6.34 7.25 12.53
CA ARG A 198 6.56 6.88 11.14
C ARG A 198 6.84 8.12 10.28
N PRO A 199 7.69 8.05 9.26
CA PRO A 199 8.45 6.89 8.74
C PRO A 199 9.80 6.64 9.45
N ALA A 200 10.14 7.36 10.50
CA ALA A 200 11.45 7.23 11.15
C ALA A 200 11.68 5.83 11.74
N TRP A 201 10.64 5.21 12.27
CA TRP A 201 10.69 3.83 12.76
C TRP A 201 10.98 2.85 11.61
N ASP A 202 10.28 3.00 10.50
CA ASP A 202 10.44 2.14 9.33
C ASP A 202 11.88 2.15 8.82
N LEU A 203 12.47 3.33 8.68
CA LEU A 203 13.86 3.47 8.24
C LEU A 203 14.87 2.79 9.19
N ARG A 204 14.63 2.84 10.51
CA ARG A 204 15.47 2.11 11.48
C ARG A 204 15.36 0.61 11.31
N VAL A 205 14.13 0.11 11.14
CA VAL A 205 13.86 -1.32 10.93
C VAL A 205 14.50 -1.81 9.64
N LEU A 206 14.30 -1.10 8.54
CA LEU A 206 14.85 -1.48 7.22
C LEU A 206 16.37 -1.56 7.27
N ARG A 207 17.07 -0.57 7.86
CA ARG A 207 18.53 -0.62 8.04
C ARG A 207 18.99 -1.82 8.88
N ARG A 208 18.25 -2.13 9.97
CA ARG A 208 18.53 -3.28 10.84
C ARG A 208 18.35 -4.62 10.11
N ILE A 209 17.41 -4.71 9.17
CA ILE A 209 17.19 -5.90 8.34
C ILE A 209 18.33 -6.09 7.33
N GLY A 210 18.98 -5.02 6.89
CA GLY A 210 20.11 -5.07 5.94
C GLY A 210 19.87 -4.28 4.65
N PHE A 211 18.78 -3.52 4.57
CA PHE A 211 18.60 -2.59 3.46
C PHE A 211 19.64 -1.46 3.51
N SER A 212 20.16 -1.12 2.35
CA SER A 212 20.96 0.07 2.09
C SER A 212 20.10 1.21 1.49
N ASP A 213 20.67 2.38 1.32
CA ASP A 213 20.01 3.55 0.68
C ASP A 213 18.59 3.84 1.20
N CYS A 214 18.36 3.57 2.50
CA CYS A 214 17.05 3.80 3.11
C CYS A 214 16.73 5.30 3.22
N ARG A 215 15.73 5.74 2.48
CA ARG A 215 15.29 7.14 2.42
C ARG A 215 13.77 7.25 2.60
N SER A 216 13.31 8.42 3.01
CA SER A 216 11.89 8.75 3.03
C SER A 216 11.64 10.16 2.51
N ASP A 217 10.43 10.36 2.01
CA ASP A 217 9.96 11.64 1.50
C ASP A 217 8.53 11.89 2.01
N ALA A 218 8.38 12.92 2.82
CA ALA A 218 7.09 13.32 3.39
C ALA A 218 6.28 14.24 2.43
N THR A 219 6.78 14.51 1.24
CA THR A 219 6.11 15.40 0.26
C THR A 219 5.40 14.64 -0.86
N VAL A 220 5.40 13.31 -0.81
CA VAL A 220 4.70 12.46 -1.79
C VAL A 220 3.21 12.83 -1.87
N GLY A 221 2.55 12.94 -0.73
CA GLY A 221 1.13 13.30 -0.66
C GLY A 221 0.84 14.62 -1.37
N GLN A 222 1.69 15.63 -1.19
CA GLN A 222 1.53 16.92 -1.87
C GLN A 222 1.68 16.80 -3.39
N ARG A 223 2.60 15.97 -3.88
CA ARG A 223 2.77 15.76 -5.33
C ARG A 223 1.60 15.02 -5.96
N ILE A 224 1.03 14.04 -5.24
CA ILE A 224 -0.07 13.22 -5.73
C ILE A 224 -1.42 13.93 -5.54
N LEU A 225 -1.70 14.37 -4.31
CA LEU A 225 -3.00 14.89 -3.87
C LEU A 225 -3.09 16.40 -3.94
N GLY A 226 -1.96 17.10 -4.07
CA GLY A 226 -1.91 18.56 -4.02
C GLY A 226 -2.40 19.12 -2.68
N ALA A 227 -3.24 20.13 -2.73
CA ALA A 227 -3.84 20.76 -1.54
C ALA A 227 -4.79 19.83 -0.75
N LEU A 228 -5.08 18.64 -1.28
CA LEU A 228 -5.98 17.68 -0.63
C LEU A 228 -5.26 16.79 0.40
N ASP A 229 -3.93 16.84 0.48
CA ASP A 229 -3.17 16.20 1.57
C ASP A 229 -3.13 17.10 2.81
N LEU A 230 -4.30 17.39 3.35
CA LEU A 230 -4.52 18.27 4.52
C LEU A 230 -4.55 17.50 5.84
N THR A 231 -3.97 16.32 5.88
CA THR A 231 -3.98 15.46 7.07
C THR A 231 -2.87 15.86 8.07
N HIS A 232 -3.10 15.58 9.35
CA HIS A 232 -2.08 15.78 10.41
C HIS A 232 -0.90 14.79 10.29
N ALA A 233 -1.07 13.74 9.50
CA ALA A 233 -0.04 12.77 9.16
C ALA A 233 -0.07 12.58 7.64
N PRO A 234 0.65 13.41 6.89
CA PRO A 234 0.67 13.35 5.45
C PRO A 234 1.26 12.02 4.95
N MET A 235 0.88 11.66 3.72
CA MET A 235 1.46 10.49 3.07
C MET A 235 2.97 10.68 2.89
N PHE A 236 3.70 9.64 3.22
CA PHE A 236 5.14 9.55 2.97
C PHE A 236 5.46 8.40 2.01
N GLY A 237 6.56 8.54 1.29
CA GLY A 237 7.20 7.46 0.57
C GLY A 237 8.45 6.99 1.29
N ILE A 238 8.71 5.69 1.24
CA ILE A 238 9.96 5.07 1.68
C ILE A 238 10.52 4.29 0.50
N TRP A 239 11.82 4.40 0.28
CA TRP A 239 12.55 3.53 -0.61
C TRP A 239 13.82 3.03 0.03
N ALA A 240 14.14 1.79 -0.24
CA ALA A 240 15.33 1.13 0.27
C ALA A 240 15.82 0.09 -0.73
N ARG A 241 17.13 -0.14 -0.76
CA ARG A 241 17.77 -1.07 -1.68
C ARG A 241 18.31 -2.29 -0.94
N LYS A 242 18.07 -3.48 -1.47
CA LYS A 242 18.79 -4.68 -1.03
C LYS A 242 20.21 -4.63 -1.60
N ALA A 243 21.21 -4.72 -0.71
CA ALA A 243 22.62 -4.70 -1.11
C ALA A 243 23.00 -5.94 -1.93
#